data_7b4704e3ec10a9d54316849ee3957e5c
#
_entry.id   7b4704e3ec10a9d54316849ee3957e5c
#
_cell.length_a   1.000
_cell.length_b   1.000
_cell.length_c   1.000
_cell.angle_alpha   90.00
_cell.angle_beta   90.00
_cell.angle_gamma   90.00
#
_symmetry.space_group_name_H-M   'P 1'
#
loop_
_entity.id
_entity.type
_entity.pdbx_description
1 polymer ?
#
loop_
_entity_poly.entity_id
_entity_poly.type
_entity_poly.pdbx_seq_one_letter_code
_entity_poly.pdbx_strand_id
1 'polypeptide(L)'
;SNGPTLAFKDMAMQLLGNLFEYVLARQGEEINILGATSGDTGSSAEYALRGKKGVRVFMLSPHERMSAFQRAQMYSLHDENIHNIAVRGMFDDAQDIVKAVSNDHAFKARYRIGAVNSINWARVAAQVVYYFKGYFAATGGIGGSNDQQVAFAVPSGNFGNICAGHIARMMGLPIGRLVLATNENDVLDEFFRTGVYRPRA
;
A
#
# COMPACT_ATOMS: atom_id res chain seq x y z
N SER A 1 -0.09 13.75 -1.63
CA SER A 1 1.00 12.96 -2.21
C SER A 1 1.23 13.39 -3.66
N ASN A 2 2.47 13.43 -4.08
CA ASN A 2 2.85 13.81 -5.45
C ASN A 2 3.43 12.61 -6.22
N GLY A 3 3.00 11.41 -5.90
CA GLY A 3 3.41 10.21 -6.63
C GLY A 3 2.68 10.06 -7.98
N PRO A 4 3.09 9.11 -8.82
CA PRO A 4 2.62 8.98 -10.20
C PRO A 4 1.13 8.65 -10.31
N THR A 5 0.52 8.05 -9.30
CA THR A 5 -0.93 7.73 -9.31
C THR A 5 -1.74 8.65 -8.40
N LEU A 6 -1.11 9.63 -7.78
CA LEU A 6 -1.68 10.57 -6.80
C LEU A 6 -2.23 9.90 -5.53
N ALA A 7 -1.95 8.61 -5.34
CA ALA A 7 -2.30 7.88 -4.12
C ALA A 7 -1.19 8.04 -3.05
N PHE A 8 -1.59 8.10 -1.77
CA PHE A 8 -0.62 8.14 -0.67
C PHE A 8 0.30 6.91 -0.63
N LYS A 9 -0.10 5.82 -1.27
CA LYS A 9 0.65 4.57 -1.37
C LYS A 9 1.90 4.67 -2.25
N ASP A 10 1.94 5.66 -3.14
CA ASP A 10 2.98 5.77 -4.17
C ASP A 10 4.40 5.82 -3.60
N MET A 11 4.65 6.62 -2.57
CA MET A 11 6.00 6.70 -2.00
C MET A 11 6.47 5.36 -1.44
N ALA A 12 5.59 4.65 -0.72
CA ALA A 12 5.92 3.34 -0.17
C ALA A 12 6.15 2.31 -1.28
N MET A 13 5.33 2.35 -2.33
CA MET A 13 5.48 1.44 -3.48
C MET A 13 6.73 1.74 -4.29
N GLN A 14 7.07 3.02 -4.53
CA GLN A 14 8.29 3.41 -5.23
C GLN A 14 9.55 2.96 -4.47
N LEU A 15 9.58 3.13 -3.15
CA LEU A 15 10.66 2.60 -2.32
C LEU A 15 10.76 1.08 -2.45
N LEU A 16 9.63 0.38 -2.34
CA LEU A 16 9.57 -1.08 -2.41
C LEU A 16 10.02 -1.59 -3.77
N GLY A 17 9.61 -0.95 -4.86
CA GLY A 17 10.04 -1.29 -6.22
C GLY A 17 11.56 -1.17 -6.42
N ASN A 18 12.15 -0.11 -5.90
CA ASN A 18 13.60 0.07 -5.93
C ASN A 18 14.34 -0.96 -5.07
N LEU A 19 13.80 -1.30 -3.89
CA LEU A 19 14.37 -2.32 -3.03
C LEU A 19 14.31 -3.72 -3.67
N PHE A 20 13.20 -4.08 -4.30
CA PHE A 20 13.10 -5.35 -5.02
C PHE A 20 14.15 -5.44 -6.12
N GLU A 21 14.23 -4.45 -7.00
CA GLU A 21 15.22 -4.45 -8.08
C GLU A 21 16.65 -4.58 -7.56
N TYR A 22 16.99 -3.81 -6.51
CA TYR A 22 18.32 -3.84 -5.89
C TYR A 22 18.68 -5.20 -5.28
N VAL A 23 17.76 -5.77 -4.48
CA VAL A 23 18.01 -7.04 -3.79
C VAL A 23 18.05 -8.20 -4.78
N LEU A 24 17.10 -8.27 -5.72
CA LEU A 24 17.04 -9.32 -6.73
C LEU A 24 18.27 -9.32 -7.64
N ALA A 25 18.73 -8.14 -8.05
CA ALA A 25 19.94 -8.01 -8.86
C ALA A 25 21.19 -8.55 -8.11
N ARG A 26 21.28 -8.34 -6.80
CA ARG A 26 22.40 -8.86 -5.99
C ARG A 26 22.33 -10.36 -5.76
N GLN A 27 21.14 -10.93 -5.73
CA GLN A 27 20.91 -12.36 -5.52
C GLN A 27 20.92 -13.15 -6.82
N GLY A 28 20.84 -12.50 -7.97
CA GLY A 28 20.65 -13.16 -9.27
C GLY A 28 19.27 -13.84 -9.37
N GLU A 29 18.26 -13.28 -8.70
CA GLU A 29 16.92 -13.86 -8.61
C GLU A 29 15.86 -13.03 -9.32
N GLU A 30 14.72 -13.65 -9.56
CA GLU A 30 13.51 -13.02 -10.08
C GLU A 30 12.33 -13.29 -9.14
N ILE A 31 11.31 -12.43 -9.17
CA ILE A 31 10.09 -12.56 -8.39
C ILE A 31 8.86 -12.29 -9.25
N ASN A 32 7.80 -13.05 -9.02
CA ASN A 32 6.48 -12.79 -9.59
C ASN A 32 5.58 -12.21 -8.49
N ILE A 33 5.17 -10.98 -8.64
CA ILE A 33 4.26 -10.30 -7.72
C ILE A 33 2.83 -10.61 -8.14
N LEU A 34 2.09 -11.27 -7.26
CA LEU A 34 0.67 -11.54 -7.45
C LEU A 34 -0.14 -10.70 -6.47
N GLY A 35 -1.14 -9.99 -6.98
CA GLY A 35 -2.00 -9.15 -6.16
C GLY A 35 -3.42 -9.08 -6.67
N ALA A 36 -4.36 -8.76 -5.77
CA ALA A 36 -5.71 -8.36 -6.10
C ALA A 36 -5.92 -6.89 -5.70
N THR A 37 -6.63 -6.15 -6.53
CA THR A 37 -6.87 -4.74 -6.31
C THR A 37 -8.29 -4.34 -6.69
N SER A 38 -8.81 -3.34 -5.99
CA SER A 38 -9.99 -2.58 -6.40
C SER A 38 -9.65 -1.20 -7.00
N GLY A 39 -8.33 -0.92 -7.16
CA GLY A 39 -7.87 0.32 -7.78
C GLY A 39 -6.52 0.83 -7.28
N ASP A 40 -6.47 1.67 -6.24
CA ASP A 40 -5.29 2.44 -5.82
C ASP A 40 -4.04 1.62 -5.53
N THR A 41 -4.19 0.45 -4.89
CA THR A 41 -3.03 -0.40 -4.57
C THR A 41 -2.42 -0.99 -5.83
N GLY A 42 -3.26 -1.43 -6.77
CA GLY A 42 -2.81 -1.97 -8.05
C GLY A 42 -2.09 -0.90 -8.87
N SER A 43 -2.72 0.24 -9.07
CA SER A 43 -2.11 1.35 -9.80
C SER A 43 -0.74 1.75 -9.23
N SER A 44 -0.67 1.96 -7.91
CA SER A 44 0.59 2.33 -7.24
C SER A 44 1.67 1.26 -7.36
N ALA A 45 1.28 -0.03 -7.26
CA ALA A 45 2.21 -1.15 -7.38
C ALA A 45 2.76 -1.28 -8.80
N GLU A 46 1.89 -1.21 -9.80
CA GLU A 46 2.28 -1.31 -11.20
C GLU A 46 3.20 -0.16 -11.61
N TYR A 47 2.86 1.08 -11.25
CA TYR A 47 3.73 2.24 -11.53
C TYR A 47 5.08 2.19 -10.81
N ALA A 48 5.14 1.52 -9.67
CA ALA A 48 6.41 1.35 -8.94
C ALA A 48 7.27 0.22 -9.49
N LEU A 49 6.65 -0.80 -10.06
CA LEU A 49 7.31 -2.04 -10.48
C LEU A 49 7.49 -2.14 -12.01
N ARG A 50 6.86 -1.26 -12.78
CA ARG A 50 6.99 -1.23 -14.23
C ARG A 50 8.45 -1.08 -14.65
N GLY A 51 8.86 -1.86 -15.61
CA GLY A 51 10.23 -1.84 -16.14
C GLY A 51 11.32 -2.30 -15.17
N LYS A 52 10.98 -2.74 -13.94
CA LYS A 52 11.95 -3.24 -12.96
C LYS A 52 12.50 -4.59 -13.36
N LYS A 53 13.83 -4.72 -13.39
CA LYS A 53 14.50 -5.98 -13.74
C LYS A 53 14.27 -7.04 -12.67
N GLY A 54 14.01 -8.26 -13.10
CA GLY A 54 13.76 -9.39 -12.21
C GLY A 54 12.38 -9.38 -11.54
N VAL A 55 11.49 -8.46 -11.89
CA VAL A 55 10.13 -8.38 -11.33
C VAL A 55 9.09 -8.51 -12.43
N ARG A 56 8.13 -9.42 -12.24
CA ARG A 56 6.90 -9.51 -13.06
C ARG A 56 5.70 -9.29 -12.15
N VAL A 57 4.72 -8.57 -12.63
CA VAL A 57 3.52 -8.20 -11.86
C VAL A 57 2.29 -8.79 -12.52
N PHE A 58 1.52 -9.52 -11.74
CA PHE A 58 0.21 -10.08 -12.12
C PHE A 58 -0.84 -9.47 -11.19
N MET A 59 -1.63 -8.53 -11.70
CA MET A 59 -2.62 -7.84 -10.91
C MET A 59 -4.04 -8.24 -11.33
N LEU A 60 -4.75 -8.87 -10.39
CA LEU A 60 -6.14 -9.27 -10.58
C LEU A 60 -7.05 -8.13 -10.14
N SER A 61 -8.05 -7.81 -10.96
CA SER A 61 -9.04 -6.80 -10.64
C SER A 61 -10.44 -7.22 -11.09
N PRO A 62 -11.50 -6.76 -10.41
CA PRO A 62 -12.86 -7.10 -10.80
C PRO A 62 -13.22 -6.43 -12.12
N HIS A 63 -13.71 -7.23 -13.08
CA HIS A 63 -14.09 -6.75 -14.40
C HIS A 63 -15.18 -5.68 -14.29
N GLU A 64 -14.95 -4.51 -14.91
CA GLU A 64 -15.87 -3.36 -14.97
C GLU A 64 -16.35 -2.79 -13.60
N ARG A 65 -15.67 -3.11 -12.50
CA ARG A 65 -16.06 -2.67 -11.14
C ARG A 65 -15.09 -1.72 -10.47
N MET A 66 -14.07 -1.27 -11.19
CA MET A 66 -13.20 -0.17 -10.77
C MET A 66 -13.70 1.15 -11.35
N SER A 67 -13.29 2.27 -10.74
CA SER A 67 -13.53 3.58 -11.34
C SER A 67 -12.86 3.68 -12.73
N ALA A 68 -13.46 4.47 -13.63
CA ALA A 68 -12.89 4.67 -14.96
C ALA A 68 -11.44 5.21 -14.91
N PHE A 69 -11.16 6.06 -13.93
CA PHE A 69 -9.84 6.64 -13.72
C PHE A 69 -8.80 5.57 -13.30
N GLN A 70 -9.10 4.76 -12.29
CA GLN A 70 -8.21 3.69 -11.83
C GLN A 70 -7.97 2.63 -12.90
N ARG A 71 -9.04 2.28 -13.63
CA ARG A 71 -8.94 1.38 -14.77
C ARG A 71 -8.02 1.95 -15.85
N ALA A 72 -8.17 3.22 -16.21
CA ALA A 72 -7.31 3.86 -17.18
C ALA A 72 -5.85 3.89 -16.72
N GLN A 73 -5.57 4.19 -15.45
CA GLN A 73 -4.21 4.16 -14.92
C GLN A 73 -3.54 2.79 -15.08
N MET A 74 -4.23 1.70 -14.74
CA MET A 74 -3.65 0.36 -14.78
C MET A 74 -3.55 -0.17 -16.21
N TYR A 75 -4.66 -0.15 -16.95
CA TYR A 75 -4.74 -0.80 -18.25
C TYR A 75 -4.09 0.01 -19.40
N SER A 76 -3.61 1.23 -19.13
CA SER A 76 -2.77 1.99 -20.08
C SER A 76 -1.29 1.61 -20.03
N LEU A 77 -0.87 0.80 -19.06
CA LEU A 77 0.50 0.34 -18.97
C LEU A 77 0.75 -0.80 -19.96
N HIS A 78 1.78 -0.63 -20.79
CA HIS A 78 2.19 -1.59 -21.81
C HIS A 78 3.59 -2.16 -21.55
N ASP A 79 4.08 -2.02 -20.31
CA ASP A 79 5.38 -2.56 -19.91
C ASP A 79 5.34 -4.09 -19.93
N GLU A 80 6.32 -4.74 -20.51
CA GLU A 80 6.38 -6.21 -20.70
C GLU A 80 6.27 -7.02 -19.40
N ASN A 81 6.61 -6.40 -18.28
CA ASN A 81 6.57 -7.04 -16.98
C ASN A 81 5.28 -6.77 -16.18
N ILE A 82 4.30 -6.06 -16.75
CA ILE A 82 3.01 -5.76 -16.12
C ILE A 82 1.88 -6.53 -16.82
N HIS A 83 1.17 -7.34 -16.05
CA HIS A 83 0.08 -8.17 -16.54
C HIS A 83 -1.20 -7.90 -15.73
N ASN A 84 -2.16 -7.23 -16.35
CA ASN A 84 -3.48 -6.95 -15.79
C ASN A 84 -4.46 -8.07 -16.16
N ILE A 85 -5.12 -8.65 -15.15
CA ILE A 85 -6.06 -9.75 -15.30
C ILE A 85 -7.42 -9.32 -14.78
N ALA A 86 -8.40 -9.21 -15.67
CA ALA A 86 -9.77 -8.90 -15.29
C ALA A 86 -10.52 -10.18 -14.90
N VAL A 87 -10.99 -10.25 -13.68
CA VAL A 87 -11.76 -11.38 -13.12
C VAL A 87 -13.24 -11.06 -13.20
N ARG A 88 -14.03 -11.94 -13.79
CA ARG A 88 -15.50 -11.82 -13.79
C ARG A 88 -16.02 -12.17 -12.40
N GLY A 89 -16.29 -11.16 -11.59
CA GLY A 89 -16.72 -11.29 -10.21
C GLY A 89 -16.54 -10.01 -9.43
N MET A 90 -16.54 -10.13 -8.11
CA MET A 90 -16.27 -9.04 -7.17
C MET A 90 -14.78 -8.95 -6.85
N PHE A 91 -14.40 -7.93 -6.08
CA PHE A 91 -13.02 -7.82 -5.58
C PHE A 91 -12.63 -9.02 -4.70
N ASP A 92 -13.59 -9.53 -3.92
CA ASP A 92 -13.36 -10.68 -3.04
C ASP A 92 -13.02 -11.95 -3.82
N ASP A 93 -13.66 -12.17 -4.99
CA ASP A 93 -13.33 -13.31 -5.86
C ASP A 93 -11.88 -13.24 -6.34
N ALA A 94 -11.42 -12.06 -6.76
CA ALA A 94 -10.03 -11.85 -7.15
C ALA A 94 -9.08 -12.06 -5.96
N GLN A 95 -9.47 -11.61 -4.77
CA GLN A 95 -8.69 -11.77 -3.55
C GLN A 95 -8.61 -13.23 -3.11
N ASP A 96 -9.67 -14.00 -3.28
CA ASP A 96 -9.70 -15.43 -2.92
C ASP A 96 -8.80 -16.26 -3.83
N ILE A 97 -8.72 -15.92 -5.12
CA ILE A 97 -7.73 -16.52 -6.03
C ILE A 97 -6.30 -16.26 -5.51
N VAL A 98 -5.99 -15.01 -5.14
CA VAL A 98 -4.66 -14.66 -4.62
C VAL A 98 -4.36 -15.38 -3.31
N LYS A 99 -5.35 -15.51 -2.41
CA LYS A 99 -5.22 -16.28 -1.16
C LYS A 99 -4.97 -17.78 -1.44
N ALA A 100 -5.73 -18.38 -2.36
CA ALA A 100 -5.57 -19.79 -2.72
C ALA A 100 -4.16 -20.06 -3.22
N VAL A 101 -3.66 -19.23 -4.15
CA VAL A 101 -2.28 -19.32 -4.64
C VAL A 101 -1.25 -19.10 -3.53
N SER A 102 -1.49 -18.16 -2.64
CA SER A 102 -0.57 -17.85 -1.53
C SER A 102 -0.49 -18.96 -0.50
N ASN A 103 -1.56 -19.74 -0.33
CA ASN A 103 -1.64 -20.86 0.60
C ASN A 103 -1.04 -22.15 0.00
N ASP A 104 -0.92 -22.24 -1.32
CA ASP A 104 -0.16 -23.32 -1.96
C ASP A 104 1.34 -23.02 -1.91
N HIS A 105 1.98 -23.47 -0.83
CA HIS A 105 3.40 -23.20 -0.60
C HIS A 105 4.32 -23.79 -1.65
N ALA A 106 3.96 -24.96 -2.22
CA ALA A 106 4.74 -25.59 -3.27
C ALA A 106 4.69 -24.81 -4.57
N PHE A 107 3.50 -24.36 -4.97
CA PHE A 107 3.30 -23.52 -6.14
C PHE A 107 3.99 -22.17 -5.96
N LYS A 108 3.80 -21.54 -4.80
CA LYS A 108 4.40 -20.27 -4.45
C LYS A 108 5.93 -20.30 -4.52
N ALA A 109 6.55 -21.35 -3.98
CA ALA A 109 8.00 -21.52 -4.02
C ALA A 109 8.48 -21.78 -5.46
N ARG A 110 7.80 -22.68 -6.21
CA ARG A 110 8.15 -23.02 -7.58
C ARG A 110 8.16 -21.80 -8.51
N TYR A 111 7.17 -20.94 -8.37
CA TYR A 111 7.00 -19.75 -9.22
C TYR A 111 7.50 -18.45 -8.57
N ARG A 112 8.17 -18.53 -7.40
CA ARG A 112 8.72 -17.39 -6.69
C ARG A 112 7.70 -16.26 -6.53
N ILE A 113 6.52 -16.59 -5.98
CA ILE A 113 5.42 -15.64 -5.85
C ILE A 113 5.59 -14.81 -4.60
N GLY A 114 5.62 -13.50 -4.77
CA GLY A 114 5.59 -12.48 -3.73
C GLY A 114 4.31 -11.66 -3.76
N ALA A 115 4.15 -10.80 -2.77
CA ALA A 115 3.01 -9.91 -2.65
C ALA A 115 3.42 -8.50 -2.22
N VAL A 116 2.60 -7.52 -2.59
CA VAL A 116 2.75 -6.10 -2.21
C VAL A 116 1.51 -5.61 -1.44
N ASN A 117 1.10 -6.36 -0.41
CA ASN A 117 -0.10 -6.05 0.37
C ASN A 117 0.12 -4.93 1.40
N SER A 118 -0.97 -4.44 2.01
CA SER A 118 -0.94 -3.31 2.94
C SER A 118 -0.26 -3.58 4.27
N ILE A 119 -0.10 -4.85 4.67
CA ILE A 119 0.56 -5.25 5.92
C ILE A 119 2.08 -5.44 5.77
N ASN A 120 2.63 -5.20 4.59
CA ASN A 120 4.07 -5.26 4.38
C ASN A 120 4.78 -4.19 5.22
N TRP A 121 5.71 -4.62 6.10
CA TRP A 121 6.42 -3.72 7.01
C TRP A 121 7.18 -2.60 6.29
N ALA A 122 7.82 -2.89 5.16
CA ALA A 122 8.52 -1.86 4.39
C ALA A 122 7.57 -0.76 3.91
N ARG A 123 6.32 -1.11 3.57
CA ARG A 123 5.29 -0.12 3.22
C ARG A 123 4.90 0.74 4.42
N VAL A 124 4.72 0.14 5.59
CA VAL A 124 4.38 0.89 6.82
C VAL A 124 5.54 1.81 7.20
N ALA A 125 6.77 1.29 7.20
CA ALA A 125 7.96 2.07 7.52
C ALA A 125 8.15 3.27 6.57
N ALA A 126 7.95 3.08 5.27
CA ALA A 126 8.01 4.17 4.30
C ALA A 126 6.95 5.27 4.55
N GLN A 127 5.78 4.89 5.07
CA GLN A 127 4.71 5.86 5.38
C GLN A 127 5.01 6.70 6.62
N VAL A 128 5.91 6.27 7.51
CA VAL A 128 6.38 7.09 8.65
C VAL A 128 6.95 8.44 8.17
N VAL A 129 7.61 8.44 7.01
CA VAL A 129 8.19 9.66 6.41
C VAL A 129 7.15 10.76 6.19
N TYR A 130 5.89 10.42 5.88
CA TYR A 130 4.83 11.42 5.70
C TYR A 130 4.59 12.26 6.95
N TYR A 131 4.65 11.63 8.11
CA TYR A 131 4.42 12.30 9.40
C TYR A 131 5.57 13.22 9.77
N PHE A 132 6.81 12.79 9.57
CA PHE A 132 7.97 13.67 9.75
C PHE A 132 7.93 14.84 8.79
N LYS A 133 7.69 14.59 7.49
CA LYS A 133 7.59 15.65 6.49
C LYS A 133 6.44 16.63 6.80
N GLY A 134 5.27 16.09 7.18
CA GLY A 134 4.11 16.91 7.55
C GLY A 134 4.36 17.73 8.81
N TYR A 135 5.01 17.15 9.82
CA TYR A 135 5.40 17.84 11.03
C TYR A 135 6.33 19.04 10.73
N PHE A 136 7.42 18.79 9.99
CA PHE A 136 8.35 19.86 9.63
C PHE A 136 7.71 20.95 8.77
N ALA A 137 6.80 20.58 7.88
CA ALA A 137 6.07 21.57 7.09
C ALA A 137 5.14 22.46 7.97
N ALA A 138 4.52 21.87 9.00
CA ALA A 138 3.63 22.58 9.91
C ALA A 138 4.38 23.44 10.95
N THR A 139 5.62 23.10 11.30
CA THR A 139 6.42 23.74 12.35
C THR A 139 7.53 24.66 11.83
N GLY A 140 7.56 24.92 10.52
CA GLY A 140 8.56 25.82 9.92
C GLY A 140 9.91 25.19 9.59
N GLY A 141 10.05 23.86 9.65
CA GLY A 141 11.23 23.14 9.18
C GLY A 141 12.01 22.40 10.25
N ILE A 142 13.19 21.90 9.83
CA ILE A 142 14.12 21.18 10.72
C ILE A 142 14.83 22.21 11.62
N GLY A 143 14.69 22.11 12.92
CA GLY A 143 15.30 23.02 13.90
C GLY A 143 14.28 23.83 14.72
N GLY A 144 12.99 23.63 14.48
CA GLY A 144 11.92 24.14 15.37
C GLY A 144 11.95 23.46 16.75
N SER A 145 11.33 24.10 17.74
CA SER A 145 11.18 23.50 19.08
C SER A 145 10.31 22.24 19.01
N ASN A 146 10.71 21.19 19.73
CA ASN A 146 9.88 20.00 19.92
C ASN A 146 8.65 20.24 20.82
N ASP A 147 8.47 21.46 21.34
CA ASP A 147 7.34 21.81 22.19
C ASP A 147 6.04 21.98 21.40
N GLN A 148 6.15 22.21 20.08
CA GLN A 148 5.00 22.36 19.24
C GLN A 148 4.42 21.00 18.85
N GLN A 149 3.19 20.74 19.32
CA GLN A 149 2.47 19.52 18.94
C GLN A 149 1.63 19.71 17.68
N VAL A 150 1.63 18.71 16.81
CA VAL A 150 0.83 18.70 15.57
C VAL A 150 -0.19 17.57 15.64
N ALA A 151 -1.42 17.82 15.22
CA ALA A 151 -2.44 16.81 15.04
C ALA A 151 -2.52 16.39 13.56
N PHE A 152 -2.74 15.10 13.33
CA PHE A 152 -2.92 14.56 11.98
C PHE A 152 -4.31 13.92 11.84
N ALA A 153 -5.09 14.36 10.86
CA ALA A 153 -6.30 13.66 10.42
C ALA A 153 -5.92 12.67 9.33
N VAL A 154 -6.22 11.39 9.57
CA VAL A 154 -5.73 10.28 8.74
C VAL A 154 -6.91 9.47 8.23
N PRO A 155 -7.31 9.62 6.96
CA PRO A 155 -8.24 8.69 6.31
C PRO A 155 -7.61 7.31 6.26
N SER A 156 -8.26 6.31 6.87
CA SER A 156 -7.67 4.98 6.99
C SER A 156 -8.74 3.89 7.02
N GLY A 157 -8.76 3.05 5.99
CA GLY A 157 -9.55 1.81 5.96
C GLY A 157 -8.72 0.60 6.43
N ASN A 158 -7.48 0.47 5.90
CA ASN A 158 -6.60 -0.68 6.16
C ASN A 158 -5.60 -0.47 7.30
N PHE A 159 -5.81 0.53 8.14
CA PHE A 159 -5.01 0.87 9.31
C PHE A 159 -3.52 1.24 9.06
N GLY A 160 -2.91 0.84 7.95
CA GLY A 160 -1.46 1.01 7.69
C GLY A 160 -0.97 2.44 7.82
N ASN A 161 -1.71 3.42 7.30
CA ASN A 161 -1.32 4.82 7.35
C ASN A 161 -1.33 5.38 8.79
N ILE A 162 -2.42 5.20 9.53
CA ILE A 162 -2.48 5.69 10.92
C ILE A 162 -1.52 4.93 11.85
N CYS A 163 -1.26 3.64 11.58
CA CYS A 163 -0.24 2.86 12.27
C CYS A 163 1.15 3.48 12.08
N ALA A 164 1.49 3.92 10.87
CA ALA A 164 2.73 4.64 10.62
C ALA A 164 2.82 5.95 11.41
N GLY A 165 1.71 6.66 11.59
CA GLY A 165 1.63 7.83 12.46
C GLY A 165 1.87 7.51 13.94
N HIS A 166 1.33 6.40 14.41
CA HIS A 166 1.59 5.92 15.76
C HIS A 166 3.07 5.59 15.97
N ILE A 167 3.69 4.92 14.99
CA ILE A 167 5.13 4.61 15.01
C ILE A 167 5.95 5.90 15.03
N ALA A 168 5.63 6.89 14.20
CA ALA A 168 6.30 8.20 14.20
C ALA A 168 6.24 8.86 15.59
N ARG A 169 5.08 8.80 16.25
CA ARG A 169 4.90 9.29 17.61
C ARG A 169 5.78 8.53 18.61
N MET A 170 5.85 7.21 18.51
CA MET A 170 6.72 6.40 19.38
C MET A 170 8.22 6.64 19.13
N MET A 171 8.58 7.08 17.93
CA MET A 171 9.94 7.53 17.60
C MET A 171 10.29 8.90 18.21
N GLY A 172 9.33 9.57 18.86
CA GLY A 172 9.53 10.85 19.52
C GLY A 172 9.02 12.05 18.71
N LEU A 173 8.37 11.84 17.55
CA LEU A 173 7.79 12.96 16.83
C LEU A 173 6.64 13.56 17.66
N PRO A 174 6.61 14.90 17.90
CA PRO A 174 5.60 15.54 18.76
C PRO A 174 4.20 15.55 18.12
N ILE A 175 3.60 14.39 18.03
CA ILE A 175 2.21 14.21 17.56
C ILE A 175 1.28 14.26 18.76
N GLY A 176 0.53 15.34 18.88
CA GLY A 176 -0.44 15.53 19.96
C GLY A 176 -1.67 14.62 19.79
N ARG A 177 -2.18 14.49 18.56
CA ARG A 177 -3.36 13.68 18.28
C ARG A 177 -3.29 13.05 16.87
N LEU A 178 -3.67 11.78 16.78
CA LEU A 178 -4.03 11.12 15.54
C LEU A 178 -5.56 11.00 15.49
N VAL A 179 -6.16 11.59 14.48
CA VAL A 179 -7.61 11.53 14.25
C VAL A 179 -7.86 10.53 13.15
N LEU A 180 -8.47 9.41 13.49
CA LEU A 180 -8.92 8.42 12.52
C LEU A 180 -10.15 8.96 11.78
N ALA A 181 -10.05 9.07 10.47
CA ALA A 181 -11.17 9.43 9.61
C ALA A 181 -11.60 8.20 8.81
N THR A 182 -12.86 7.81 8.96
CA THR A 182 -13.48 6.70 8.22
C THR A 182 -14.60 7.21 7.33
N ASN A 183 -14.92 6.46 6.31
CA ASN A 183 -16.16 6.61 5.55
C ASN A 183 -17.24 5.67 6.13
N GLU A 184 -18.16 5.19 5.31
CA GLU A 184 -19.18 4.22 5.71
C GLU A 184 -18.60 2.90 6.27
N ASN A 185 -17.36 2.56 5.90
CA ASN A 185 -16.61 1.48 6.53
C ASN A 185 -15.99 1.96 7.85
N ASP A 186 -16.77 1.92 8.91
CA ASP A 186 -16.44 2.46 10.23
C ASP A 186 -15.91 1.41 11.23
N VAL A 187 -15.48 0.22 10.75
CA VAL A 187 -14.97 -0.88 11.58
C VAL A 187 -13.85 -0.44 12.52
N LEU A 188 -12.95 0.42 12.04
CA LEU A 188 -11.86 0.95 12.86
C LEU A 188 -12.35 1.97 13.89
N ASP A 189 -13.34 2.80 13.56
CA ASP A 189 -13.94 3.74 14.51
C ASP A 189 -14.64 2.94 15.65
N GLU A 190 -15.42 1.92 15.29
CA GLU A 190 -16.02 1.01 16.30
C GLU A 190 -14.96 0.38 17.20
N PHE A 191 -13.86 -0.12 16.59
CA PHE A 191 -12.76 -0.72 17.35
C PHE A 191 -12.15 0.26 18.36
N PHE A 192 -11.85 1.49 17.95
CA PHE A 192 -11.24 2.48 18.83
C PHE A 192 -12.19 2.96 19.95
N ARG A 193 -13.49 2.94 19.71
CA ARG A 193 -14.50 3.28 20.74
C ARG A 193 -14.77 2.14 21.72
N THR A 194 -14.72 0.89 21.24
CA THR A 194 -15.21 -0.26 22.03
C THR A 194 -14.12 -1.25 22.43
N GLY A 195 -12.95 -1.21 21.79
CA GLY A 195 -11.91 -2.21 21.94
C GLY A 195 -12.21 -3.54 21.25
N VAL A 196 -13.34 -3.65 20.54
CA VAL A 196 -13.77 -4.89 19.88
C VAL A 196 -13.69 -4.74 18.36
N TYR A 197 -12.90 -5.58 17.72
CA TYR A 197 -12.80 -5.62 16.27
C TYR A 197 -13.83 -6.57 15.66
N ARG A 198 -14.77 -6.02 14.90
CA ARG A 198 -15.87 -6.76 14.26
C ARG A 198 -15.83 -6.51 12.75
N PRO A 199 -15.23 -7.42 11.94
CA PRO A 199 -15.35 -7.32 10.50
C PRO A 199 -16.82 -7.34 10.08
N ARG A 200 -17.19 -6.48 9.15
CA ARG A 200 -18.53 -6.50 8.54
C ARG A 200 -18.45 -7.29 7.24
N ALA A 201 -19.48 -8.07 6.96
CA ALA A 201 -19.63 -8.83 5.72
C ALA A 201 -19.96 -7.91 4.54
#